data_ea7536640b74077cdc035df6ef668424
#
_entry.id   ea7536640b74077cdc035df6ef668424
#
_cell.length_a   1.000
_cell.length_b   1.000
_cell.length_c   1.000
_cell.angle_alpha   90.00
_cell.angle_beta   90.00
_cell.angle_gamma   90.00
#
_symmetry.space_group_name_H-M   'P 1'
#
loop_
_entity.id
_entity.type
_entity.pdbx_description
1 polymer ?
#
loop_
_entity_poly.entity_id
_entity_poly.type
_entity_poly.pdbx_seq_one_letter_code
_entity_poly.pdbx_strand_id
1 'polypeptide(L)'
;MSRKNKLKRNRRSITVQFTNPECRVMFNVMECLVSDVYDLGVDIPAIIASVTNSGYEKLKNYNLTDNMPDGIGEFPLTVKEMCGALYSCNWILEDYDDDLLPNSREEISALRDKLDNYLSQILAISSDSV
;
A
#
# COMPACT_ATOMS: atom_id res chain seq x y z
N MET A 1 24.72 -15.52 -15.68
CA MET A 1 23.46 -15.30 -15.93
C MET A 1 22.51 -16.16 -15.27
N SER A 2 22.73 -17.41 -15.27
CA SER A 2 21.85 -18.35 -14.66
C SER A 2 21.54 -18.00 -13.20
N ARG A 3 22.48 -17.48 -12.46
CA ARG A 3 22.27 -17.12 -11.08
C ARG A 3 21.18 -16.04 -10.92
N LYS A 4 21.24 -15.03 -11.76
CA LYS A 4 20.26 -13.96 -11.71
C LYS A 4 18.88 -14.46 -12.11
N ASN A 5 18.82 -15.32 -13.13
CA ASN A 5 17.56 -15.90 -13.54
C ASN A 5 17.00 -16.83 -12.49
N LYS A 6 17.86 -17.54 -11.80
CA LYS A 6 17.49 -18.43 -10.73
C LYS A 6 16.85 -17.66 -9.56
N LEU A 7 17.42 -16.53 -9.21
CA LEU A 7 16.85 -15.67 -8.17
C LEU A 7 15.49 -15.15 -8.58
N LYS A 8 15.33 -14.77 -9.84
CA LYS A 8 14.03 -14.33 -10.34
C LYS A 8 12.98 -15.43 -10.25
N ARG A 9 13.34 -16.65 -10.56
CA ARG A 9 12.41 -17.77 -10.49
C ARG A 9 12.04 -18.12 -9.07
N ASN A 10 12.98 -18.00 -8.17
CA ASN A 10 12.74 -18.30 -6.75
C ASN A 10 11.92 -17.20 -6.08
N ARG A 11 11.95 -16.02 -6.62
CA ARG A 11 11.02 -14.99 -6.19
C ARG A 11 9.69 -15.30 -6.80
N ARG A 12 8.96 -16.15 -6.25
CA ARG A 12 7.62 -16.35 -6.72
C ARG A 12 6.89 -15.04 -6.61
N SER A 13 6.61 -14.45 -7.75
CA SER A 13 5.78 -13.28 -7.74
C SER A 13 4.36 -13.71 -7.42
N ILE A 14 3.93 -13.41 -6.24
CA ILE A 14 2.51 -13.41 -5.97
C ILE A 14 2.00 -12.16 -6.62
N THR A 15 1.25 -12.33 -7.69
CA THR A 15 0.67 -11.20 -8.37
C THR A 15 -0.52 -10.70 -7.56
N VAL A 16 -0.45 -9.47 -7.12
CA VAL A 16 -1.60 -8.82 -6.52
C VAL A 16 -2.09 -7.77 -7.50
N GLN A 17 -3.39 -7.76 -7.71
CA GLN A 17 -4.03 -6.78 -8.56
C GLN A 17 -4.91 -5.90 -7.68
N PHE A 18 -4.70 -4.60 -7.79
CA PHE A 18 -5.55 -3.63 -7.13
C PHE A 18 -6.42 -2.95 -8.18
N THR A 19 -7.71 -2.89 -7.90
CA THR A 19 -8.63 -2.18 -8.77
C THR A 19 -8.36 -0.67 -8.66
N ASN A 20 -8.86 0.08 -9.63
CA ASN A 20 -8.73 1.52 -9.60
C ASN A 20 -9.35 2.13 -8.33
N PRO A 21 -10.56 1.73 -7.92
CA PRO A 21 -11.10 2.21 -6.63
C PRO A 21 -10.22 1.87 -5.44
N GLU A 22 -9.62 0.68 -5.41
CA GLU A 22 -8.70 0.31 -4.33
C GLU A 22 -7.45 1.20 -4.30
N CYS A 23 -6.91 1.52 -5.47
CA CYS A 23 -5.76 2.43 -5.56
C CYS A 23 -6.13 3.83 -5.06
N ARG A 24 -7.34 4.28 -5.32
CA ARG A 24 -7.81 5.57 -4.82
C ARG A 24 -7.93 5.58 -3.30
N VAL A 25 -8.46 4.51 -2.72
CA VAL A 25 -8.53 4.39 -1.26
C VAL A 25 -7.12 4.42 -0.68
N MET A 26 -6.20 3.68 -1.29
CA MET A 26 -4.80 3.62 -0.87
C MET A 26 -4.16 5.01 -0.92
N PHE A 27 -4.35 5.73 -2.02
CA PHE A 27 -3.87 7.09 -2.17
C PHE A 27 -4.41 7.99 -1.07
N ASN A 28 -5.71 7.92 -0.81
CA ASN A 28 -6.36 8.78 0.17
C ASN A 28 -5.86 8.53 1.59
N VAL A 29 -5.69 7.26 1.99
CA VAL A 29 -5.22 6.97 3.35
C VAL A 29 -3.76 7.35 3.52
N MET A 30 -2.94 7.15 2.49
CA MET A 30 -1.53 7.55 2.55
C MET A 30 -1.40 9.07 2.58
N GLU A 31 -2.24 9.78 1.84
CA GLU A 31 -2.26 11.24 1.87
C GLU A 31 -2.59 11.76 3.27
N CYS A 32 -3.56 11.15 3.93
CA CYS A 32 -3.92 11.56 5.29
C CYS A 32 -2.75 11.39 6.25
N LEU A 33 -2.06 10.26 6.18
CA LEU A 33 -0.93 10.02 7.08
C LEU A 33 0.20 11.01 6.79
N VAL A 34 0.53 11.21 5.52
CA VAL A 34 1.60 12.14 5.13
C VAL A 34 1.26 13.56 5.59
N SER A 35 0.02 13.99 5.38
CA SER A 35 -0.41 15.32 5.79
C SER A 35 -0.32 15.50 7.30
N ASP A 36 -0.78 14.50 8.06
CA ASP A 36 -0.76 14.60 9.51
C ASP A 36 0.66 14.61 10.06
N VAL A 37 1.56 13.85 9.46
CA VAL A 37 2.96 13.85 9.88
C VAL A 37 3.61 15.21 9.63
N TYR A 38 3.44 15.77 8.43
CA TYR A 38 4.13 17.00 8.05
C TYR A 38 3.41 18.25 8.53
N ASP A 39 2.09 18.24 8.58
CA ASP A 39 1.31 19.43 8.95
C ASP A 39 1.00 19.51 10.43
N LEU A 40 0.77 18.36 11.08
CA LEU A 40 0.37 18.31 12.49
C LEU A 40 1.46 17.76 13.39
N GLY A 41 2.56 17.31 12.83
CA GLY A 41 3.67 16.78 13.62
C GLY A 41 3.38 15.47 14.32
N VAL A 42 2.50 14.64 13.74
CA VAL A 42 2.19 13.34 14.32
C VAL A 42 3.45 12.49 14.34
N ASP A 43 3.71 11.84 15.49
CA ASP A 43 4.91 11.07 15.72
C ASP A 43 4.71 9.61 15.29
N ILE A 44 5.35 9.24 14.18
CA ILE A 44 5.40 7.85 13.71
C ILE A 44 6.85 7.53 13.35
N PRO A 45 7.20 6.23 13.25
CA PRO A 45 8.57 5.88 12.87
C PRO A 45 8.98 6.52 11.55
N ALA A 46 10.18 7.08 11.51
CA ALA A 46 10.67 7.82 10.35
C ALA A 46 10.66 6.97 9.06
N ILE A 47 10.96 5.68 9.18
CA ILE A 47 10.95 4.80 8.02
C ILE A 47 9.54 4.64 7.46
N ILE A 48 8.54 4.59 8.32
CA ILE A 48 7.14 4.49 7.89
C ILE A 48 6.72 5.78 7.19
N ALA A 49 7.06 6.92 7.75
CA ALA A 49 6.76 8.21 7.11
C ALA A 49 7.40 8.29 5.72
N SER A 50 8.64 7.88 5.62
CA SER A 50 9.40 7.94 4.36
C SER A 50 8.80 7.03 3.29
N VAL A 51 8.55 5.76 3.62
CA VAL A 51 8.02 4.83 2.61
C VAL A 51 6.57 5.17 2.24
N THR A 52 5.80 5.70 3.19
CA THR A 52 4.43 6.13 2.91
C THR A 52 4.43 7.31 1.95
N ASN A 53 5.30 8.29 2.19
CA ASN A 53 5.42 9.43 1.29
C ASN A 53 5.86 9.00 -0.11
N SER A 54 6.80 8.07 -0.20
CA SER A 54 7.26 7.54 -1.48
C SER A 54 6.12 6.89 -2.25
N GLY A 55 5.33 6.04 -1.58
CA GLY A 55 4.18 5.40 -2.20
C GLY A 55 3.10 6.39 -2.59
N TYR A 56 2.84 7.37 -1.74
CA TYR A 56 1.87 8.44 -2.02
C TYR A 56 2.25 9.19 -3.30
N GLU A 57 3.52 9.58 -3.44
CA GLU A 57 3.98 10.29 -4.63
C GLU A 57 3.83 9.45 -5.89
N LYS A 58 4.11 8.15 -5.81
CA LYS A 58 3.95 7.24 -6.94
C LYS A 58 2.48 7.14 -7.36
N LEU A 59 1.58 6.99 -6.40
CA LEU A 59 0.15 6.91 -6.70
C LEU A 59 -0.38 8.23 -7.26
N LYS A 60 0.13 9.34 -6.75
CA LYS A 60 -0.24 10.66 -7.25
C LYS A 60 0.06 10.78 -8.74
N ASN A 61 1.14 10.18 -9.20
CA ASN A 61 1.57 10.22 -10.59
C ASN A 61 1.05 9.05 -11.42
N TYR A 62 0.27 8.16 -10.83
CA TYR A 62 -0.19 6.94 -11.50
C TYR A 62 -1.41 7.16 -12.39
N ASN A 63 -1.92 8.37 -12.45
CA ASN A 63 -3.03 8.72 -13.31
C ASN A 63 -4.32 7.97 -12.98
N LEU A 64 -4.72 8.05 -11.72
CA LEU A 64 -5.93 7.40 -11.23
C LEU A 64 -7.17 8.08 -11.82
N THR A 65 -7.87 7.40 -12.72
CA THR A 65 -9.11 7.89 -13.30
C THR A 65 -10.19 6.83 -13.18
N ASP A 66 -11.44 7.26 -13.26
CA ASP A 66 -12.57 6.33 -13.16
C ASP A 66 -12.65 5.38 -14.37
N ASN A 67 -12.01 5.77 -15.48
CA ASN A 67 -12.03 4.99 -16.70
C ASN A 67 -10.84 4.04 -16.83
N MET A 68 -9.97 4.01 -15.85
CA MET A 68 -8.80 3.15 -15.90
C MET A 68 -9.22 1.70 -15.72
N PRO A 69 -8.84 0.80 -16.66
CA PRO A 69 -9.21 -0.60 -16.52
C PRO A 69 -8.60 -1.23 -15.28
N ASP A 70 -9.37 -2.08 -14.61
CA ASP A 70 -8.90 -2.79 -13.44
C ASP A 70 -7.83 -3.81 -13.82
N GLY A 71 -6.80 -3.89 -12.99
CA GLY A 71 -5.79 -4.95 -13.09
C GLY A 71 -4.89 -4.89 -14.30
N ILE A 72 -4.83 -3.76 -14.99
CA ILE A 72 -3.95 -3.63 -16.15
C ILE A 72 -2.67 -2.91 -15.75
N GLY A 73 -1.54 -3.48 -16.16
CA GLY A 73 -0.22 -2.93 -15.91
C GLY A 73 0.37 -3.35 -14.58
N GLU A 74 1.61 -2.96 -14.37
CA GLU A 74 2.30 -3.25 -13.12
C GLU A 74 1.85 -2.28 -12.05
N PHE A 75 1.59 -2.83 -10.87
CA PHE A 75 1.28 -2.00 -9.73
C PHE A 75 2.53 -1.25 -9.31
N PRO A 76 2.47 0.08 -9.14
CA PRO A 76 3.68 0.88 -8.99
C PRO A 76 4.38 0.79 -7.64
N LEU A 77 3.71 0.28 -6.61
CA LEU A 77 4.27 0.32 -5.26
C LEU A 77 5.15 -0.89 -4.99
N THR A 78 6.25 -0.66 -4.29
CA THR A 78 7.09 -1.73 -3.76
C THR A 78 6.43 -2.35 -2.53
N VAL A 79 6.96 -3.49 -2.10
CA VAL A 79 6.48 -4.15 -0.87
C VAL A 79 6.57 -3.20 0.33
N LYS A 80 7.67 -2.45 0.45
CA LYS A 80 7.85 -1.50 1.55
C LYS A 80 6.80 -0.40 1.51
N GLU A 81 6.51 0.11 0.32
CA GLU A 81 5.49 1.15 0.16
C GLU A 81 4.10 0.62 0.47
N MET A 82 3.84 -0.64 0.13
CA MET A 82 2.57 -1.28 0.51
C MET A 82 2.46 -1.47 2.02
N CYS A 83 3.58 -1.71 2.70
CA CYS A 83 3.59 -1.71 4.17
C CYS A 83 3.20 -0.35 4.73
N GLY A 84 3.67 0.72 4.08
CA GLY A 84 3.26 2.08 4.45
C GLY A 84 1.76 2.29 4.26
N ALA A 85 1.20 1.76 3.18
CA ALA A 85 -0.24 1.83 2.93
C ALA A 85 -1.01 1.06 4.00
N LEU A 86 -0.55 -0.13 4.36
CA LEU A 86 -1.18 -0.93 5.41
C LEU A 86 -1.14 -0.19 6.76
N TYR A 87 0.00 0.38 7.09
CA TYR A 87 0.15 1.18 8.31
C TYR A 87 -0.85 2.34 8.30
N SER A 88 -0.97 3.02 7.16
CA SER A 88 -1.90 4.14 7.02
C SER A 88 -3.34 3.73 7.24
N CYS A 89 -3.75 2.58 6.68
CA CYS A 89 -5.10 2.05 6.89
C CYS A 89 -5.37 1.81 8.38
N ASN A 90 -4.46 1.12 9.05
CA ASN A 90 -4.63 0.80 10.47
C ASN A 90 -4.66 2.06 11.33
N TRP A 91 -3.77 3.00 11.04
CA TRP A 91 -3.68 4.24 11.78
C TRP A 91 -4.96 5.06 11.67
N ILE A 92 -5.49 5.19 10.44
CA ILE A 92 -6.73 5.93 10.20
C ILE A 92 -7.92 5.25 10.88
N LEU A 93 -8.00 3.93 10.76
CA LEU A 93 -9.12 3.19 11.35
C LEU A 93 -9.14 3.28 12.87
N GLU A 94 -7.98 3.44 13.49
CA GLU A 94 -7.87 3.55 14.95
C GLU A 94 -8.05 4.97 15.46
N ASP A 95 -7.51 5.95 14.74
CA ASP A 95 -7.40 7.30 15.28
C ASP A 95 -8.42 8.30 14.74
N TYR A 96 -9.04 8.01 13.58
CA TYR A 96 -9.98 8.94 12.98
C TYR A 96 -11.41 8.59 13.36
N ASP A 97 -12.22 9.60 13.61
CA ASP A 97 -13.67 9.44 13.72
C ASP A 97 -14.27 9.11 12.35
N ASP A 98 -15.38 8.40 12.33
CA ASP A 98 -15.99 7.91 11.10
C ASP A 98 -16.29 9.05 10.11
N ASP A 99 -16.72 10.20 10.60
CA ASP A 99 -17.05 11.34 9.73
C ASP A 99 -15.82 12.04 9.17
N LEU A 100 -14.62 11.71 9.66
CA LEU A 100 -13.36 12.27 9.17
C LEU A 100 -12.62 11.32 8.23
N LEU A 101 -13.13 10.11 8.03
CA LEU A 101 -12.48 9.13 7.16
C LEU A 101 -12.53 9.58 5.70
N PRO A 102 -11.42 9.42 4.95
CA PRO A 102 -11.40 9.80 3.54
C PRO A 102 -12.27 8.92 2.65
N ASN A 103 -12.55 7.71 3.11
CA ASN A 103 -13.42 6.74 2.45
C ASN A 103 -14.26 6.06 3.51
N SER A 104 -15.20 5.21 3.11
CA SER A 104 -16.00 4.48 4.09
C SER A 104 -15.11 3.53 4.89
N ARG A 105 -15.49 3.27 6.13
CA ARG A 105 -14.75 2.33 6.98
C ARG A 105 -14.67 0.95 6.33
N GLU A 106 -15.73 0.53 5.65
CA GLU A 106 -15.76 -0.76 4.95
C GLU A 106 -14.74 -0.80 3.82
N GLU A 107 -14.62 0.27 3.05
CA GLU A 107 -13.65 0.33 1.95
C GLU A 107 -12.21 0.29 2.48
N ILE A 108 -11.94 1.05 3.53
CA ILE A 108 -10.59 1.10 4.12
C ILE A 108 -10.26 -0.25 4.76
N SER A 109 -11.22 -0.86 5.46
CA SER A 109 -11.01 -2.17 6.08
C SER A 109 -10.78 -3.27 5.04
N ALA A 110 -11.51 -3.24 3.94
CA ALA A 110 -11.34 -4.21 2.86
C ALA A 110 -9.95 -4.08 2.24
N LEU A 111 -9.50 -2.86 1.99
CA LEU A 111 -8.15 -2.63 1.48
C LEU A 111 -7.09 -3.10 2.47
N ARG A 112 -7.26 -2.78 3.76
CA ARG A 112 -6.36 -3.23 4.80
C ARG A 112 -6.23 -4.75 4.81
N ASP A 113 -7.35 -5.45 4.75
CA ASP A 113 -7.34 -6.91 4.77
C ASP A 113 -6.65 -7.49 3.55
N LYS A 114 -6.87 -6.89 2.38
CA LYS A 114 -6.21 -7.31 1.14
C LYS A 114 -4.69 -7.11 1.23
N LEU A 115 -4.26 -5.95 1.71
CA LEU A 115 -2.84 -5.65 1.88
C LEU A 115 -2.20 -6.60 2.90
N ASP A 116 -2.85 -6.80 4.03
CA ASP A 116 -2.34 -7.67 5.08
C ASP A 116 -2.18 -9.10 4.56
N ASN A 117 -3.18 -9.61 3.87
CA ASN A 117 -3.14 -10.94 3.30
C ASN A 117 -2.02 -11.11 2.28
N TYR A 118 -1.88 -10.14 1.38
CA TYR A 118 -0.82 -10.18 0.36
C TYR A 118 0.56 -10.13 1.01
N LEU A 119 0.77 -9.22 1.95
CA LEU A 119 2.07 -9.05 2.60
C LEU A 119 2.41 -10.27 3.46
N SER A 120 1.43 -10.90 4.08
CA SER A 120 1.64 -12.13 4.83
C SER A 120 2.09 -13.27 3.90
N GLN A 121 1.55 -13.35 2.70
CA GLN A 121 1.97 -14.33 1.71
C GLN A 121 3.41 -14.11 1.27
N ILE A 122 3.80 -12.85 1.07
CA ILE A 122 5.18 -12.50 0.72
C ILE A 122 6.13 -12.93 1.83
N LEU A 123 5.78 -12.67 3.08
CA LEU A 123 6.61 -13.06 4.22
C LEU A 123 6.72 -14.58 4.33
N ALA A 124 5.64 -15.30 4.07
CA ALA A 124 5.65 -16.76 4.10
C ALA A 124 6.59 -17.31 3.02
N ILE A 125 6.57 -16.74 1.82
CA ILE A 125 7.48 -17.13 0.74
C ILE A 125 8.92 -16.87 1.14
N SER A 126 9.21 -15.72 1.74
CA SER A 126 10.55 -15.38 2.20
C SER A 126 11.04 -16.35 3.26
N SER A 127 10.15 -16.74 4.18
CA SER A 127 10.49 -17.73 5.23
C SER A 127 10.80 -19.09 4.63
N ASP A 128 10.02 -19.51 3.65
CA ASP A 128 10.22 -20.79 2.98
C ASP A 128 11.50 -20.82 2.17
N SER A 129 12.00 -19.68 1.76
CA SER A 129 13.22 -19.57 0.96
C SER A 129 14.49 -19.68 1.80
N VAL A 130 14.36 -19.62 3.11
CA VAL A 130 15.48 -19.78 4.02
C VAL A 130 15.66 -21.23 4.38
#